data_8358d8f291820b1262877c1af390884a
#
_entry.id   8358d8f291820b1262877c1af390884a
#
_cell.length_a   1.000
_cell.length_b   1.000
_cell.length_c   1.000
_cell.angle_alpha   90.00
_cell.angle_beta   90.00
_cell.angle_gamma   90.00
#
_symmetry.space_group_name_H-M   'P 1'
#
loop_
_entity.id
_entity.type
_entity.pdbx_description
1 polymer ?
#
loop_
_entity_poly.entity_id
_entity_poly.type
_entity_poly.pdbx_seq_one_letter_code
_entity_poly.pdbx_strand_id
1 'polypeptide(L)'
;GTCMGSMGFSPIAVRKDERIVKMAEYHTTTWEGIVALDDDMIIHVAPASAGTPVPELTKAFLVPKGCMVKINAAIWHLCPLPVNNDVLHAMIILPECTYANDCTVVEFEEKDWFKIV
;
A
#
# COMPACT_ATOMS: atom_id res chain seq x y z
N GLY A 1 24.20 9.45 -6.65
CA GLY A 1 24.13 8.04 -6.37
C GLY A 1 22.86 7.47 -6.96
N THR A 2 22.96 6.31 -7.39
CA THR A 2 21.82 5.66 -8.02
C THR A 2 21.28 4.59 -7.12
N CYS A 3 20.01 4.73 -6.76
CA CYS A 3 19.27 3.67 -6.10
C CYS A 3 18.52 2.81 -7.11
N MET A 4 18.71 3.10 -8.38
CA MET A 4 18.07 2.37 -9.49
C MET A 4 18.75 1.01 -9.68
N GLY A 5 17.96 -0.02 -9.84
CA GLY A 5 18.45 -1.37 -10.05
C GLY A 5 18.68 -2.20 -8.80
N SER A 6 18.71 -1.59 -7.62
CA SER A 6 18.79 -2.32 -6.36
C SER A 6 17.41 -2.45 -5.73
N MET A 7 17.03 -3.66 -5.35
CA MET A 7 15.75 -3.92 -4.68
C MET A 7 15.96 -3.93 -3.17
N GLY A 8 15.09 -3.23 -2.46
CA GLY A 8 15.03 -3.23 -1.02
C GLY A 8 13.93 -4.14 -0.50
N PHE A 9 14.20 -4.82 0.61
CA PHE A 9 13.24 -5.66 1.31
C PHE A 9 13.07 -5.09 2.71
N SER A 10 11.94 -4.43 2.95
CA SER A 10 11.73 -3.70 4.19
C SER A 10 10.60 -4.33 5.00
N PRO A 11 10.90 -4.81 6.21
CA PRO A 11 9.83 -5.25 7.11
C PRO A 11 9.07 -4.04 7.65
N ILE A 12 7.76 -4.17 7.75
CA ILE A 12 6.90 -3.17 8.37
C ILE A 12 5.99 -3.82 9.39
N ALA A 13 5.54 -3.03 10.36
CA ALA A 13 4.54 -3.42 11.33
C ALA A 13 3.36 -2.46 11.20
N VAL A 14 2.16 -2.98 10.98
CA VAL A 14 0.95 -2.18 10.83
C VAL A 14 -0.03 -2.56 11.91
N ARG A 15 -0.47 -1.58 12.70
CA ARG A 15 -1.46 -1.80 13.76
C ARG A 15 -2.85 -1.91 13.17
N LYS A 16 -3.65 -2.78 13.77
CA LYS A 16 -5.07 -2.84 13.49
C LYS A 16 -5.71 -1.52 13.94
N ASP A 17 -6.42 -0.89 13.03
CA ASP A 17 -7.13 0.36 13.28
C ASP A 17 -8.59 0.18 12.84
N GLU A 18 -9.37 1.24 12.81
CA GLU A 18 -10.77 1.22 12.39
C GLU A 18 -10.95 0.96 10.89
N ARG A 19 -9.86 0.72 10.16
CA ARG A 19 -9.87 0.51 8.71
C ARG A 19 -10.39 1.71 7.93
N ILE A 20 -10.10 2.91 8.44
CA ILE A 20 -10.44 4.16 7.77
C ILE A 20 -9.27 4.56 6.89
N VAL A 21 -9.52 4.74 5.60
CA VAL A 21 -8.52 5.18 4.63
C VAL A 21 -8.54 6.71 4.58
N LYS A 22 -7.41 7.32 4.94
CA LYS A 22 -7.25 8.77 5.05
C LYS A 22 -6.26 9.35 4.04
N MET A 23 -5.49 8.48 3.38
CA MET A 23 -4.48 8.86 2.40
C MET A 23 -4.22 7.71 1.43
N ALA A 24 -3.54 8.02 0.36
CA ALA A 24 -3.05 7.02 -0.58
C ALA A 24 -1.76 7.49 -1.22
N GLU A 25 -1.01 6.56 -1.76
CA GLU A 25 0.24 6.83 -2.46
C GLU A 25 0.35 6.05 -3.76
N TYR A 26 1.25 6.47 -4.64
CA TYR A 26 1.62 5.70 -5.82
C TYR A 26 3.10 5.91 -6.15
N HIS A 27 3.63 4.98 -6.93
CA HIS A 27 4.99 5.04 -7.48
C HIS A 27 4.88 5.06 -9.01
N THR A 28 5.73 5.83 -9.68
CA THR A 28 5.62 6.01 -11.14
C THR A 28 6.52 5.08 -11.94
N THR A 29 7.65 4.69 -11.38
CA THR A 29 8.69 3.95 -12.12
C THR A 29 8.83 2.49 -11.71
N THR A 30 8.08 2.03 -10.74
CA THR A 30 8.19 0.68 -10.21
C THR A 30 6.85 0.12 -9.75
N TRP A 31 6.80 -1.20 -9.69
CA TRP A 31 5.78 -1.94 -8.92
C TRP A 31 6.22 -2.03 -7.45
N GLU A 32 5.28 -2.35 -6.58
CA GLU A 32 5.54 -2.66 -5.19
C GLU A 32 5.10 -4.09 -4.88
N GLY A 33 5.96 -4.87 -4.25
CA GLY A 33 5.61 -6.19 -3.74
C GLY A 33 5.28 -6.13 -2.27
N ILE A 34 4.25 -6.86 -1.84
CA ILE A 34 3.85 -6.94 -0.43
C ILE A 34 3.57 -8.39 -0.09
N VAL A 35 4.17 -8.88 1.00
CA VAL A 35 3.93 -10.22 1.54
C VAL A 35 3.60 -10.11 3.02
N ALA A 36 2.45 -10.61 3.42
CA ALA A 36 2.09 -10.72 4.84
C ALA A 36 2.82 -11.90 5.48
N LEU A 37 3.42 -11.69 6.64
CA LEU A 37 4.27 -12.67 7.30
C LEU A 37 3.56 -13.46 8.40
N ASP A 38 2.63 -12.86 9.12
CA ASP A 38 2.04 -13.44 10.33
C ASP A 38 0.51 -13.35 10.43
N ASP A 39 -0.13 -12.84 9.40
CA ASP A 39 -1.60 -12.72 9.32
C ASP A 39 -2.02 -12.65 7.86
N ASP A 40 -3.29 -12.85 7.58
CA ASP A 40 -3.87 -12.42 6.31
C ASP A 40 -3.86 -10.89 6.27
N MET A 41 -3.90 -10.32 5.07
CA MET A 41 -3.89 -8.87 4.91
C MET A 41 -5.01 -8.38 4.02
N ILE A 42 -5.44 -7.15 4.26
CA ILE A 42 -6.32 -6.43 3.36
C ILE A 42 -5.48 -5.43 2.57
N ILE A 43 -5.57 -5.51 1.25
CA ILE A 43 -4.95 -4.55 0.33
C ILE A 43 -6.06 -3.74 -0.31
N HIS A 44 -5.91 -2.42 -0.38
CA HIS A 44 -6.82 -1.58 -1.15
C HIS A 44 -6.07 -0.84 -2.25
N VAL A 45 -6.69 -0.74 -3.41
CA VAL A 45 -6.09 -0.15 -4.60
C VAL A 45 -7.13 0.67 -5.36
N ALA A 46 -6.67 1.68 -6.07
CA ALA A 46 -7.48 2.47 -6.97
C ALA A 46 -6.72 2.72 -8.27
N PRO A 47 -7.43 2.86 -9.41
CA PRO A 47 -6.79 3.11 -10.70
C PRO A 47 -5.99 4.41 -10.71
N ALA A 48 -5.00 4.48 -11.58
CA ALA A 48 -4.23 5.68 -11.82
C ALA A 48 -5.16 6.85 -12.17
N SER A 49 -4.90 7.99 -11.58
CA SER A 49 -5.67 9.22 -11.82
C SER A 49 -4.80 10.43 -11.51
N ALA A 50 -5.07 11.54 -12.16
CA ALA A 50 -4.34 12.78 -11.90
C ALA A 50 -4.83 13.42 -10.59
N GLY A 51 -3.89 13.82 -9.74
CA GLY A 51 -4.17 14.55 -8.51
C GLY A 51 -4.55 13.68 -7.33
N THR A 52 -5.75 13.12 -7.32
CA THR A 52 -6.26 12.28 -6.22
C THR A 52 -6.92 11.02 -6.76
N PRO A 53 -6.91 9.92 -5.98
CA PRO A 53 -7.67 8.74 -6.37
C PRO A 53 -9.18 9.04 -6.32
N VAL A 54 -9.95 8.27 -7.10
CA VAL A 54 -11.40 8.33 -7.07
C VAL A 54 -11.89 7.31 -6.05
N PRO A 55 -12.45 7.73 -4.91
CA PRO A 55 -12.79 6.81 -3.82
C PRO A 55 -13.74 5.68 -4.25
N GLU A 56 -14.71 5.98 -5.11
CA GLU A 56 -15.70 5.02 -5.60
C GLU A 56 -15.08 3.91 -6.45
N LEU A 57 -13.86 4.12 -6.96
CA LEU A 57 -13.14 3.13 -7.76
C LEU A 57 -12.15 2.31 -6.93
N THR A 58 -12.03 2.60 -5.63
CA THR A 58 -11.17 1.83 -4.73
C THR A 58 -11.77 0.45 -4.49
N LYS A 59 -10.92 -0.57 -4.62
CA LYS A 59 -11.27 -1.96 -4.33
C LYS A 59 -10.38 -2.49 -3.23
N ALA A 60 -10.95 -3.32 -2.37
CA ALA A 60 -10.21 -4.00 -1.32
C ALA A 60 -10.21 -5.50 -1.58
N PHE A 61 -9.08 -6.14 -1.25
CA PHE A 61 -8.87 -7.56 -1.45
C PHE A 61 -8.34 -8.19 -0.18
N LEU A 62 -8.85 -9.37 0.15
CA LEU A 62 -8.29 -10.22 1.20
C LEU A 62 -7.19 -11.08 0.58
N VAL A 63 -5.99 -10.96 1.10
CA VAL A 63 -4.83 -11.70 0.62
C VAL A 63 -4.34 -12.63 1.73
N PRO A 64 -4.31 -13.94 1.50
CA PRO A 64 -3.84 -14.89 2.52
C PRO A 64 -2.38 -14.67 2.91
N LYS A 65 -2.08 -14.97 4.17
CA LYS A 65 -0.71 -14.99 4.69
C LYS A 65 0.21 -15.78 3.76
N GLY A 66 1.38 -15.22 3.47
CA GLY A 66 2.40 -15.86 2.63
C GLY A 66 2.23 -15.65 1.13
N CYS A 67 1.11 -15.06 0.70
CA CYS A 67 0.90 -14.70 -0.71
C CYS A 67 1.48 -13.33 -0.99
N MET A 68 2.22 -13.19 -2.07
CA MET A 68 2.74 -11.91 -2.52
C MET A 68 1.76 -11.22 -3.45
N VAL A 69 1.53 -9.94 -3.20
CA VAL A 69 0.80 -9.06 -4.10
C VAL A 69 1.80 -8.17 -4.83
N LYS A 70 1.60 -8.03 -6.12
CA LYS A 70 2.32 -7.06 -6.93
C LYS A 70 1.38 -5.92 -7.30
N ILE A 71 1.67 -4.72 -6.83
CA ILE A 71 0.94 -3.51 -7.17
C ILE A 71 1.69 -2.83 -8.30
N ASN A 72 1.04 -2.66 -9.44
CA ASN A 72 1.68 -2.05 -10.61
C ASN A 72 1.98 -0.57 -10.39
N ALA A 73 2.91 -0.04 -11.18
CA ALA A 73 3.21 1.40 -11.16
C ALA A 73 1.95 2.23 -11.41
N ALA A 74 1.90 3.41 -10.81
CA ALA A 74 0.82 4.39 -10.92
C ALA A 74 -0.50 3.99 -10.23
N ILE A 75 -0.59 2.82 -9.61
CA ILE A 75 -1.79 2.40 -8.89
C ILE A 75 -1.77 2.99 -7.49
N TRP A 76 -2.87 3.64 -7.12
CA TRP A 76 -3.06 4.16 -5.77
C TRP A 76 -3.19 3.02 -4.78
N HIS A 77 -2.46 3.10 -3.67
CA HIS A 77 -2.48 2.11 -2.59
C HIS A 77 -2.01 2.74 -1.28
N LEU A 78 -1.95 1.93 -0.24
CA LEU A 78 -1.31 2.26 1.02
C LEU A 78 -0.79 0.96 1.64
N CYS A 79 -0.23 1.01 2.85
CA CYS A 79 0.24 -0.19 3.53
C CYS A 79 -0.92 -1.18 3.74
N PRO A 80 -0.59 -2.50 3.83
CA PRO A 80 -1.62 -3.50 4.09
C PRO A 80 -2.20 -3.35 5.50
N LEU A 81 -3.42 -3.87 5.68
CA LEU A 81 -4.11 -3.84 6.97
C LEU A 81 -4.24 -5.24 7.55
N PRO A 82 -4.10 -5.40 8.89
CA PRO A 82 -4.32 -6.69 9.55
C PRO A 82 -5.76 -7.16 9.43
N VAL A 83 -5.94 -8.47 9.35
CA VAL A 83 -7.28 -9.09 9.36
C VAL A 83 -7.63 -9.57 10.76
N ASN A 84 -6.78 -10.39 11.37
CA ASN A 84 -7.07 -11.06 12.63
C ASN A 84 -6.22 -10.53 13.79
N ASN A 85 -4.96 -10.20 13.55
CA ASN A 85 -4.02 -9.78 14.60
C ASN A 85 -4.14 -8.30 14.90
N ASP A 86 -3.69 -7.89 16.08
CA ASP A 86 -3.59 -6.47 16.43
C ASP A 86 -2.46 -5.77 15.67
N VAL A 87 -1.43 -6.53 15.28
CA VAL A 87 -0.30 -6.03 14.49
C VAL A 87 -0.02 -7.02 13.38
N LEU A 88 0.05 -6.51 12.15
CA LEU A 88 0.49 -7.25 10.97
C LEU A 88 1.96 -6.93 10.71
N HIS A 89 2.79 -7.96 10.57
CA HIS A 89 4.12 -7.82 10.02
C HIS A 89 4.10 -8.24 8.56
N ALA A 90 4.62 -7.37 7.71
CA ALA A 90 4.68 -7.60 6.27
C ALA A 90 6.05 -7.21 5.72
N MET A 91 6.40 -7.77 4.57
CA MET A 91 7.60 -7.40 3.84
C MET A 91 7.20 -6.59 2.63
N ILE A 92 7.78 -5.41 2.51
CA ILE A 92 7.61 -4.53 1.36
C ILE A 92 8.84 -4.68 0.46
N ILE A 93 8.61 -4.87 -0.82
CA ILE A 93 9.64 -5.03 -1.84
C ILE A 93 9.55 -3.88 -2.82
N LEU A 94 10.57 -3.01 -2.81
CA LEU A 94 10.65 -1.82 -3.66
C LEU A 94 12.11 -1.58 -4.03
N PRO A 95 12.39 -0.92 -5.16
CA PRO A 95 13.73 -0.40 -5.41
C PRO A 95 14.16 0.50 -4.25
N GLU A 96 15.44 0.44 -3.91
CA GLU A 96 15.99 1.30 -2.86
C GLU A 96 15.70 2.77 -3.18
N CYS A 97 15.51 3.56 -2.14
CA CYS A 97 15.23 5.00 -2.21
C CYS A 97 13.88 5.37 -2.87
N THR A 98 12.97 4.43 -3.07
CA THR A 98 11.66 4.73 -3.68
C THR A 98 10.90 5.79 -2.89
N TYR A 99 10.88 5.71 -1.56
CA TYR A 99 10.16 6.68 -0.74
C TYR A 99 10.74 8.09 -0.84
N ALA A 100 12.03 8.20 -1.10
CA ALA A 100 12.68 9.50 -1.26
C ALA A 100 12.54 10.07 -2.69
N ASN A 101 12.50 9.20 -3.70
CA ASN A 101 12.65 9.60 -5.09
C ASN A 101 11.41 9.36 -5.97
N ASP A 102 10.53 8.46 -5.58
CA ASP A 102 9.38 8.07 -6.42
C ASP A 102 8.19 7.65 -5.54
N CYS A 103 7.73 8.57 -4.73
CA CYS A 103 6.54 8.33 -3.91
C CYS A 103 5.71 9.60 -3.84
N THR A 104 4.52 9.54 -4.41
CA THR A 104 3.55 10.63 -4.30
C THR A 104 2.48 10.21 -3.31
N VAL A 105 2.32 11.02 -2.25
CA VAL A 105 1.35 10.79 -1.19
C VAL A 105 0.31 11.90 -1.23
N VAL A 106 -0.95 11.53 -1.17
CA VAL A 106 -2.08 12.48 -1.08
C VAL A 106 -2.86 12.18 0.18
N GLU A 107 -2.98 13.17 1.05
CA GLU A 107 -3.86 13.12 2.21
C GLU A 107 -5.26 13.59 1.80
N PHE A 108 -6.29 12.85 2.20
CA PHE A 108 -7.66 13.20 1.87
C PHE A 108 -8.24 14.19 2.87
N GLU A 109 -9.12 15.06 2.39
CA GLU A 109 -10.00 15.80 3.28
C GLU A 109 -10.93 14.82 3.99
N GLU A 110 -11.34 15.15 5.21
CA GLU A 110 -12.16 14.25 6.02
C GLU A 110 -13.44 13.79 5.30
N LYS A 111 -14.04 14.64 4.49
CA LYS A 111 -15.24 14.31 3.70
C LYS A 111 -15.00 13.16 2.72
N ASP A 112 -13.74 12.89 2.34
CA ASP A 112 -13.36 11.89 1.35
C ASP A 112 -12.80 10.62 2.01
N TRP A 113 -12.70 10.58 3.33
CA TRP A 113 -12.30 9.37 4.04
C TRP A 113 -13.33 8.27 3.81
N PHE A 114 -12.87 7.05 3.76
CA PHE A 114 -13.77 5.91 3.63
C PHE A 114 -13.29 4.73 4.46
N LYS A 115 -14.23 3.85 4.81
CA LYS A 115 -13.97 2.69 5.64
C LYS A 115 -14.02 1.42 4.79
N ILE A 116 -13.08 0.52 5.03
CA ILE A 116 -13.10 -0.82 4.45
C ILE A 116 -13.91 -1.73 5.36
N VAL A 117 -14.94 -2.31 4.82
CA VAL A 117 -15.85 -3.20 5.55
C VAL A 117 -15.79 -4.64 5.06
#